data_d27b8be3915d87d66fa013d7ba4a998b
#
_entry.id   d27b8be3915d87d66fa013d7ba4a998b
#
_cell.length_a   1.000
_cell.length_b   1.000
_cell.length_c   1.000
_cell.angle_alpha   90.00
_cell.angle_beta   90.00
_cell.angle_gamma   90.00
#
_symmetry.space_group_name_H-M   'P 1'
#
loop_
_entity.id
_entity.type
_entity.pdbx_description
1 polymer ?
#
loop_
_entity_poly.entity_id
_entity_poly.type
_entity_poly.pdbx_seq_one_letter_code
_entity_poly.pdbx_strand_id
1 'polypeptide(L)'
;LREQFEAFFQRTDTFALGVCNGCQMMSNLAEIIPGAETWPRFQRNRSEQFEARFVMVEVQESPSILLAGMAGSRMPIVVSHGEGRAVFQGVDAKDNANIALRYVDNTGAVATCYPFNPNGSPDGITGLTTPDGRFTIMMPHPERTARTVQMSWHPADLGEDSPWLRMF
;
A
#
# COMPACT_ATOMS: atom_id res chain seq x y z
N LEU A 1 10.28 21.64 10.81
CA LEU A 1 10.09 20.44 9.98
C LEU A 1 8.61 20.19 9.71
N ARG A 2 7.70 20.21 10.71
CA ARG A 2 6.26 20.02 10.54
C ARG A 2 5.67 21.03 9.55
N GLU A 3 5.94 22.31 9.71
CA GLU A 3 5.48 23.39 8.82
C GLU A 3 5.91 23.17 7.35
N GLN A 4 7.08 22.59 7.12
CA GLN A 4 7.55 22.25 5.77
C GLN A 4 6.74 21.12 5.15
N PHE A 5 6.38 20.09 5.93
CA PHE A 5 5.48 19.03 5.48
C PHE A 5 4.06 19.58 5.21
N GLU A 6 3.52 20.42 6.09
CA GLU A 6 2.23 21.09 5.87
C GLU A 6 2.25 21.88 4.56
N ALA A 7 3.26 22.72 4.36
CA ALA A 7 3.40 23.51 3.14
C ALA A 7 3.48 22.62 1.89
N PHE A 8 4.18 21.48 1.96
CA PHE A 8 4.28 20.52 0.86
C PHE A 8 2.92 19.87 0.56
N PHE A 9 2.22 19.36 1.57
CA PHE A 9 0.95 18.65 1.37
C PHE A 9 -0.20 19.58 0.97
N GLN A 10 -0.15 20.86 1.33
CA GLN A 10 -1.15 21.86 0.94
C GLN A 10 -1.01 22.33 -0.52
N ARG A 11 0.12 22.12 -1.15
CA ARG A 11 0.31 22.47 -2.56
C ARG A 11 -0.52 21.56 -3.45
N THR A 12 -1.08 22.13 -4.54
CA THR A 12 -1.90 21.38 -5.50
C THR A 12 -1.09 20.69 -6.60
N ASP A 13 0.19 21.02 -6.71
CA ASP A 13 1.14 20.51 -7.71
C ASP A 13 2.14 19.48 -7.16
N THR A 14 1.91 18.99 -5.95
CA THR A 14 2.74 17.96 -5.30
C THR A 14 1.97 16.66 -5.15
N PHE A 15 2.69 15.56 -5.23
CA PHE A 15 2.20 14.22 -4.87
C PHE A 15 3.31 13.44 -4.17
N ALA A 16 2.92 12.41 -3.42
CA ALA A 16 3.87 11.60 -2.69
C ALA A 16 3.45 10.13 -2.61
N LEU A 17 4.45 9.25 -2.60
CA LEU A 17 4.33 7.83 -2.31
C LEU A 17 5.04 7.52 -0.99
N GLY A 18 4.30 7.00 -0.02
CA GLY A 18 4.85 6.46 1.23
C GLY A 18 4.92 4.93 1.17
N VAL A 19 6.12 4.36 1.19
CA VAL A 19 6.33 2.91 1.17
C VAL A 19 6.89 2.45 2.52
N CYS A 20 6.32 1.40 3.11
CA CYS A 20 6.76 0.77 4.35
C CYS A 20 6.93 1.80 5.49
N ASN A 21 8.14 2.15 5.90
CA ASN A 21 8.39 3.21 6.87
C ASN A 21 7.85 4.58 6.42
N GLY A 22 7.91 4.90 5.12
CA GLY A 22 7.27 6.08 4.54
C GLY A 22 5.74 6.06 4.67
N CYS A 23 5.12 4.88 4.52
CA CYS A 23 3.69 4.68 4.76
C CYS A 23 3.34 4.97 6.24
N GLN A 24 4.11 4.44 7.18
CA GLN A 24 3.94 4.71 8.62
C GLN A 24 4.12 6.19 8.94
N MET A 25 5.14 6.83 8.37
CA MET A 25 5.41 8.26 8.55
C MET A 25 4.22 9.10 8.07
N MET A 26 3.75 8.89 6.84
CA MET A 26 2.62 9.64 6.29
C MET A 26 1.33 9.36 7.07
N SER A 27 1.07 8.12 7.46
CA SER A 27 -0.05 7.78 8.34
C SER A 27 0.01 8.51 9.70
N ASN A 28 1.21 8.71 10.25
CA ASN A 28 1.39 9.50 11.47
C ASN A 28 1.20 11.00 11.26
N LEU A 29 1.34 11.47 10.04
CA LEU A 29 1.11 12.85 9.62
C LEU A 29 -0.29 13.09 9.02
N ALA A 30 -1.20 12.11 9.09
CA ALA A 30 -2.50 12.16 8.43
C ALA A 30 -3.30 13.45 8.74
N GLU A 31 -3.14 14.02 9.93
CA GLU A 31 -3.80 15.27 10.35
C GLU A 31 -3.39 16.51 9.52
N ILE A 32 -2.25 16.47 8.83
CA ILE A 32 -1.77 17.57 7.99
C ILE A 32 -1.80 17.23 6.49
N ILE A 33 -2.23 16.02 6.13
CA ILE A 33 -2.39 15.57 4.74
C ILE A 33 -3.86 15.70 4.36
N PRO A 34 -4.23 16.58 3.43
CA PRO A 34 -5.62 16.75 3.02
C PRO A 34 -6.23 15.43 2.53
N GLY A 35 -7.36 15.04 3.13
CA GLY A 35 -8.09 13.82 2.77
C GLY A 35 -7.55 12.52 3.36
N ALA A 36 -6.60 12.58 4.30
CA ALA A 36 -6.03 11.42 4.96
C ALA A 36 -6.67 11.09 6.33
N GLU A 37 -7.77 11.72 6.68
CA GLU A 37 -8.42 11.61 8.01
C GLU A 37 -8.84 10.18 8.35
N THR A 38 -9.12 9.37 7.32
CA THR A 38 -9.54 7.97 7.47
C THR A 38 -8.37 6.97 7.47
N TRP A 39 -7.13 7.45 7.30
CA TRP A 39 -5.99 6.55 7.23
C TRP A 39 -5.74 5.83 8.56
N PRO A 40 -5.44 4.50 8.51
CA PRO A 40 -5.15 3.72 9.70
C PRO A 40 -3.79 4.07 10.29
N ARG A 41 -3.56 3.71 11.54
CA ARG A 41 -2.21 3.53 12.08
C ARG A 41 -1.70 2.15 11.71
N PHE A 42 -0.41 2.05 11.43
CA PHE A 42 0.23 0.75 11.16
C PHE A 42 0.92 0.25 12.42
N GLN A 43 0.49 -0.92 12.89
CA GLN A 43 0.92 -1.53 14.14
C GLN A 43 1.62 -2.88 13.88
N ARG A 44 2.13 -3.47 14.97
CA ARG A 44 2.80 -4.76 14.96
C ARG A 44 1.96 -5.83 14.25
N ASN A 45 2.62 -6.64 13.42
CA ASN A 45 2.00 -7.77 12.73
C ASN A 45 1.34 -8.71 13.74
N ARG A 46 0.24 -9.37 13.36
CA ARG A 46 -0.41 -10.37 14.22
C ARG A 46 0.48 -11.55 14.53
N SER A 47 1.43 -11.90 13.65
CA SER A 47 2.43 -12.95 13.88
C SER A 47 3.44 -12.59 14.96
N GLU A 48 3.48 -11.32 15.38
CA GLU A 48 4.50 -10.76 16.29
C GLU A 48 5.94 -10.89 15.77
N GLN A 49 6.08 -11.17 14.48
CA GLN A 49 7.37 -11.37 13.81
C GLN A 49 7.58 -10.36 12.69
N PHE A 50 8.84 -10.22 12.28
CA PHE A 50 9.20 -9.56 11.04
C PHE A 50 8.84 -10.50 9.88
N GLU A 51 7.93 -10.06 9.02
CA GLU A 51 7.51 -10.81 7.85
C GLU A 51 8.34 -10.37 6.63
N ALA A 52 9.06 -11.32 6.05
CA ALA A 52 9.78 -11.16 4.79
C ALA A 52 9.19 -12.15 3.77
N ARG A 53 8.32 -11.66 2.88
CA ARG A 53 7.53 -12.51 1.99
C ARG A 53 7.37 -11.92 0.60
N PHE A 54 7.18 -12.83 -0.33
CA PHE A 54 6.66 -12.54 -1.65
C PHE A 54 5.18 -12.91 -1.67
N VAL A 55 4.30 -11.93 -1.86
CA VAL A 55 2.85 -12.08 -1.76
C VAL A 55 2.15 -11.51 -2.98
N MET A 56 0.89 -11.88 -3.18
CA MET A 56 0.05 -11.28 -4.23
C MET A 56 -0.78 -10.14 -3.66
N VAL A 57 -0.89 -9.07 -4.45
CA VAL A 57 -1.82 -7.98 -4.20
C VAL A 57 -2.69 -7.74 -5.42
N GLU A 58 -3.87 -7.16 -5.20
CA GLU A 58 -4.72 -6.61 -6.24
C GLU A 58 -4.81 -5.10 -6.09
N VAL A 59 -4.60 -4.38 -7.20
CA VAL A 59 -4.83 -2.95 -7.29
C VAL A 59 -6.33 -2.71 -7.33
N GLN A 60 -6.84 -1.94 -6.38
CA GLN A 60 -8.25 -1.60 -6.29
C GLN A 60 -8.58 -0.40 -7.18
N GLU A 61 -9.83 -0.31 -7.63
CA GLU A 61 -10.32 0.94 -8.21
C GLU A 61 -10.20 2.06 -7.17
N SER A 62 -9.43 3.07 -7.48
CA SER A 62 -9.15 4.16 -6.55
C SER A 62 -8.69 5.43 -7.30
N PRO A 63 -8.80 6.60 -6.68
CA PRO A 63 -8.34 7.85 -7.29
C PRO A 63 -6.81 7.99 -7.40
N SER A 64 -6.00 7.04 -6.89
CA SER A 64 -4.54 7.15 -6.88
C SER A 64 -3.97 7.46 -8.28
N ILE A 65 -3.29 8.59 -8.39
CA ILE A 65 -2.60 9.01 -9.62
C ILE A 65 -1.51 7.98 -10.01
N LEU A 66 -0.79 7.45 -9.02
CA LEU A 66 0.31 6.49 -9.25
C LEU A 66 -0.17 5.12 -9.71
N LEU A 67 -1.40 4.74 -9.38
CA LEU A 67 -2.00 3.45 -9.77
C LEU A 67 -3.01 3.60 -10.91
N ALA A 68 -3.06 4.75 -11.56
CA ALA A 68 -4.00 5.02 -12.64
C ALA A 68 -3.86 4.00 -13.78
N GLY A 69 -4.98 3.42 -14.19
CA GLY A 69 -5.04 2.41 -15.25
C GLY A 69 -4.50 1.03 -14.85
N MET A 70 -4.26 0.77 -13.55
CA MET A 70 -3.81 -0.52 -13.04
C MET A 70 -4.90 -1.28 -12.26
N ALA A 71 -6.09 -0.70 -12.07
CA ALA A 71 -7.19 -1.33 -11.34
C ALA A 71 -7.49 -2.75 -11.84
N GLY A 72 -7.70 -3.69 -10.91
CA GLY A 72 -7.90 -5.11 -11.20
C GLY A 72 -6.63 -5.91 -11.50
N SER A 73 -5.46 -5.25 -11.62
CA SER A 73 -4.19 -5.95 -11.80
C SER A 73 -3.82 -6.72 -10.54
N ARG A 74 -3.45 -7.99 -10.72
CA ARG A 74 -2.93 -8.86 -9.65
C ARG A 74 -1.45 -9.09 -9.87
N MET A 75 -0.66 -8.64 -8.94
CA MET A 75 0.80 -8.62 -9.10
C MET A 75 1.50 -9.08 -7.83
N PRO A 76 2.63 -9.79 -7.98
CA PRO A 76 3.46 -10.13 -6.84
C PRO A 76 4.20 -8.90 -6.32
N ILE A 77 4.41 -8.85 -5.00
CA ILE A 77 5.12 -7.76 -4.33
C ILE A 77 5.86 -8.27 -3.09
N VAL A 78 6.92 -7.58 -2.70
CA VAL A 78 7.68 -7.90 -1.49
C VAL A 78 7.07 -7.24 -0.27
N VAL A 79 6.84 -8.03 0.77
CA VAL A 79 6.61 -7.58 2.15
C VAL A 79 7.91 -7.73 2.93
N SER A 80 8.27 -6.70 3.73
CA SER A 80 9.48 -6.69 4.57
C SER A 80 9.27 -5.75 5.75
N HIS A 81 8.50 -6.18 6.75
CA HIS A 81 8.17 -5.34 7.91
C HIS A 81 7.70 -6.14 9.13
N GLY A 82 7.94 -5.60 10.33
CA GLY A 82 7.41 -6.10 11.61
C GLY A 82 6.12 -5.40 12.04
N GLU A 83 5.82 -4.25 11.47
CA GLU A 83 4.74 -3.35 11.87
C GLU A 83 3.97 -2.85 10.63
N GLY A 84 3.21 -3.74 10.02
CA GLY A 84 2.47 -3.44 8.79
C GLY A 84 0.96 -3.59 8.89
N ARG A 85 0.42 -3.94 10.07
CA ARG A 85 -1.00 -4.18 10.27
C ARG A 85 -1.78 -2.86 10.34
N ALA A 86 -2.69 -2.65 9.40
CA ALA A 86 -3.59 -1.50 9.41
C ALA A 86 -4.59 -1.59 10.57
N VAL A 87 -4.65 -0.54 11.38
CA VAL A 87 -5.60 -0.40 12.51
C VAL A 87 -6.31 0.93 12.35
N PHE A 88 -7.56 0.86 11.93
CA PHE A 88 -8.42 2.02 11.73
C PHE A 88 -8.92 2.55 13.07
N GLN A 89 -9.05 3.85 13.17
CA GLN A 89 -9.58 4.56 14.35
C GLN A 89 -10.95 5.15 14.02
N GLY A 90 -11.94 4.79 14.81
CA GLY A 90 -13.33 5.19 14.57
C GLY A 90 -14.13 4.11 13.83
N VAL A 91 -15.46 4.17 14.01
CA VAL A 91 -16.39 3.12 13.57
C VAL A 91 -16.46 3.03 12.06
N ASP A 92 -16.42 4.16 11.36
CA ASP A 92 -16.64 4.23 9.91
C ASP A 92 -15.35 4.53 9.11
N ALA A 93 -14.18 4.62 9.78
CA ALA A 93 -12.94 5.05 9.13
C ALA A 93 -12.52 4.11 8.00
N LYS A 94 -12.68 2.79 8.19
CA LYS A 94 -12.35 1.79 7.18
C LYS A 94 -13.27 1.87 5.96
N ASP A 95 -14.57 2.08 6.18
CA ASP A 95 -15.58 2.07 5.12
C ASP A 95 -15.53 3.35 4.27
N ASN A 96 -15.01 4.43 4.84
CA ASN A 96 -14.81 5.72 4.15
C ASN A 96 -13.40 5.89 3.58
N ALA A 97 -12.50 4.91 3.75
CA ALA A 97 -11.14 5.00 3.27
C ALA A 97 -11.02 4.63 1.78
N ASN A 98 -10.23 5.39 1.01
CA ASN A 98 -9.91 5.06 -0.37
C ASN A 98 -8.83 3.97 -0.40
N ILE A 99 -9.26 2.72 -0.50
CA ILE A 99 -8.36 1.57 -0.55
C ILE A 99 -7.75 1.46 -1.94
N ALA A 100 -6.42 1.41 -2.01
CA ALA A 100 -5.67 1.32 -3.25
C ALA A 100 -5.10 -0.08 -3.52
N LEU A 101 -4.77 -0.84 -2.46
CA LEU A 101 -4.20 -2.19 -2.57
C LEU A 101 -4.79 -3.12 -1.50
N ARG A 102 -5.03 -4.38 -1.90
CA ARG A 102 -5.36 -5.48 -0.99
C ARG A 102 -4.47 -6.69 -1.24
N TYR A 103 -4.10 -7.38 -0.18
CA TYR A 103 -3.56 -8.74 -0.30
C TYR A 103 -4.63 -9.68 -0.83
N VAL A 104 -4.24 -10.56 -1.75
CA VAL A 104 -5.08 -11.61 -2.30
C VAL A 104 -4.40 -12.98 -2.17
N ASP A 105 -5.21 -14.03 -2.14
CA ASP A 105 -4.73 -15.41 -2.16
C ASP A 105 -4.47 -15.91 -3.60
N ASN A 106 -4.09 -17.17 -3.74
CA ASN A 106 -3.78 -17.78 -5.03
C ASN A 106 -5.00 -17.93 -5.95
N THR A 107 -6.22 -17.78 -5.44
CA THR A 107 -7.46 -17.78 -6.23
C THR A 107 -7.85 -16.37 -6.66
N GLY A 108 -7.18 -15.35 -6.11
CA GLY A 108 -7.50 -13.94 -6.31
C GLY A 108 -8.58 -13.43 -5.36
N ALA A 109 -8.98 -14.20 -4.36
CA ALA A 109 -9.87 -13.72 -3.31
C ALA A 109 -9.10 -12.87 -2.30
N VAL A 110 -9.80 -11.90 -1.67
CA VAL A 110 -9.20 -11.08 -0.62
C VAL A 110 -8.63 -11.95 0.49
N ALA A 111 -7.35 -11.79 0.78
CA ALA A 111 -6.67 -12.57 1.80
C ALA A 111 -7.01 -12.06 3.21
N THR A 112 -7.72 -12.88 3.97
CA THR A 112 -8.11 -12.57 5.36
C THR A 112 -7.22 -13.24 6.41
N CYS A 113 -6.40 -14.23 6.00
CA CYS A 113 -5.58 -15.03 6.90
C CYS A 113 -4.15 -15.22 6.38
N TYR A 114 -3.27 -15.57 7.32
CA TYR A 114 -1.90 -15.98 7.07
C TYR A 114 -1.87 -17.29 6.24
N PRO A 115 -0.94 -17.48 5.31
CA PRO A 115 0.23 -16.62 5.01
C PRO A 115 -0.02 -15.53 3.97
N PHE A 116 -1.17 -15.53 3.29
CA PHE A 116 -1.47 -14.61 2.19
C PHE A 116 -1.70 -13.16 2.67
N ASN A 117 -2.20 -13.00 3.91
CA ASN A 117 -2.25 -11.74 4.62
C ASN A 117 -1.20 -11.76 5.74
N PRO A 118 0.05 -11.34 5.45
CA PRO A 118 1.17 -11.59 6.36
C PRO A 118 1.12 -10.74 7.64
N ASN A 119 0.50 -9.58 7.61
CA ASN A 119 0.47 -8.68 8.77
C ASN A 119 -0.85 -8.71 9.55
N GLY A 120 -1.89 -9.34 9.00
CA GLY A 120 -3.19 -9.44 9.64
C GLY A 120 -4.05 -8.18 9.54
N SER A 121 -3.82 -7.34 8.52
CA SER A 121 -4.67 -6.19 8.23
C SER A 121 -6.11 -6.60 7.91
N PRO A 122 -7.12 -5.84 8.35
CA PRO A 122 -8.51 -6.14 8.03
C PRO A 122 -8.72 -6.11 6.51
N ASP A 123 -9.47 -7.06 6.01
CA ASP A 123 -9.85 -7.20 4.59
C ASP A 123 -8.65 -7.13 3.61
N GLY A 124 -7.46 -7.57 4.06
CA GLY A 124 -6.25 -7.54 3.27
C GLY A 124 -5.72 -6.14 2.92
N ILE A 125 -6.24 -5.09 3.54
CA ILE A 125 -5.88 -3.69 3.21
C ILE A 125 -4.40 -3.45 3.46
N THR A 126 -3.69 -3.00 2.42
CA THR A 126 -2.25 -2.77 2.49
C THR A 126 -1.77 -1.52 1.76
N GLY A 127 -2.67 -0.82 1.08
CA GLY A 127 -2.41 0.48 0.48
C GLY A 127 -3.66 1.34 0.43
N LEU A 128 -3.50 2.65 0.59
CA LEU A 128 -4.56 3.65 0.60
C LEU A 128 -4.11 4.90 -0.17
N THR A 129 -5.08 5.72 -0.53
CA THR A 129 -4.82 7.01 -1.17
C THR A 129 -5.77 8.09 -0.66
N THR A 130 -5.45 9.35 -0.91
CA THR A 130 -6.35 10.48 -0.64
C THR A 130 -7.45 10.58 -1.70
N PRO A 131 -8.58 11.26 -1.43
CA PRO A 131 -9.67 11.43 -2.40
C PRO A 131 -9.26 12.10 -3.71
N ASP A 132 -8.25 12.97 -3.68
CA ASP A 132 -7.69 13.62 -4.86
C ASP A 132 -6.59 12.79 -5.56
N GLY A 133 -6.23 11.64 -4.99
CA GLY A 133 -5.28 10.68 -5.55
C GLY A 133 -3.81 11.07 -5.46
N ARG A 134 -3.48 12.25 -4.95
CA ARG A 134 -2.10 12.77 -4.93
C ARG A 134 -1.18 12.09 -3.93
N PHE A 135 -1.73 11.61 -2.84
CA PHE A 135 -0.96 10.97 -1.78
C PHE A 135 -1.36 9.51 -1.65
N THR A 136 -0.41 8.62 -1.92
CA THR A 136 -0.61 7.17 -1.84
C THR A 136 0.35 6.57 -0.83
N ILE A 137 -0.16 5.68 0.03
CA ILE A 137 0.64 4.95 1.01
C ILE A 137 0.46 3.45 0.83
N MET A 138 1.52 2.68 1.01
CA MET A 138 1.48 1.22 0.96
C MET A 138 2.55 0.58 1.84
N MET A 139 2.24 -0.55 2.46
CA MET A 139 3.20 -1.27 3.27
C MET A 139 4.17 -2.15 2.48
N PRO A 140 3.75 -2.86 1.41
CA PRO A 140 4.68 -3.63 0.58
C PRO A 140 5.54 -2.74 -0.31
N HIS A 141 6.63 -3.32 -0.84
CA HIS A 141 7.71 -2.64 -1.54
C HIS A 141 7.67 -2.87 -3.06
N PRO A 142 7.04 -1.99 -3.85
CA PRO A 142 7.04 -2.09 -5.32
C PRO A 142 8.44 -1.92 -5.92
N GLU A 143 9.31 -1.11 -5.30
CA GLU A 143 10.68 -0.87 -5.75
C GLU A 143 11.57 -2.12 -5.67
N ARG A 144 11.20 -3.09 -4.83
CA ARG A 144 11.93 -4.38 -4.70
C ARG A 144 11.46 -5.42 -5.71
N THR A 145 10.49 -5.07 -6.54
CA THR A 145 9.96 -5.91 -7.63
C THR A 145 9.77 -5.11 -8.91
N ALA A 146 10.48 -3.99 -9.05
CA ALA A 146 10.41 -3.14 -10.23
C ALA A 146 11.01 -3.78 -11.48
N ARG A 147 12.00 -4.67 -11.29
CA ARG A 147 12.57 -5.49 -12.38
C ARG A 147 12.25 -6.96 -12.15
N THR A 148 11.93 -7.69 -13.21
CA THR A 148 11.53 -9.10 -13.15
C THR A 148 12.59 -9.98 -12.49
N VAL A 149 13.88 -9.69 -12.70
CA VAL A 149 15.00 -10.41 -12.07
C VAL A 149 15.01 -10.33 -10.53
N GLN A 150 14.33 -9.35 -9.94
CA GLN A 150 14.21 -9.20 -8.47
C GLN A 150 13.16 -10.15 -7.87
N MET A 151 12.34 -10.78 -8.70
CA MET A 151 11.28 -11.68 -8.26
C MET A 151 11.81 -13.10 -8.09
N SER A 152 11.46 -13.77 -6.99
CA SER A 152 11.78 -15.18 -6.79
C SER A 152 10.99 -16.10 -7.74
N TRP A 153 9.87 -15.62 -8.24
CA TRP A 153 9.04 -16.26 -9.26
C TRP A 153 8.30 -15.20 -10.08
N HIS A 154 8.15 -15.44 -11.37
CA HIS A 154 7.34 -14.60 -12.26
C HIS A 154 6.82 -15.45 -13.44
N PRO A 155 5.73 -15.04 -14.13
CA PRO A 155 5.31 -15.62 -15.39
C PRO A 155 6.43 -15.56 -16.45
N ALA A 156 6.51 -16.57 -17.30
CA ALA A 156 7.59 -16.68 -18.30
C ALA A 156 7.53 -15.61 -19.41
N ASP A 157 6.36 -15.02 -19.61
CA ASP A 157 6.10 -13.97 -20.59
C ASP A 157 6.35 -12.54 -20.07
N LEU A 158 6.73 -12.40 -18.80
CA LEU A 158 7.12 -11.12 -18.25
C LEU A 158 8.48 -10.68 -18.82
N GLY A 159 8.54 -9.46 -19.34
CA GLY A 159 9.78 -8.88 -19.87
C GLY A 159 10.80 -8.54 -18.78
N GLU A 160 11.80 -7.72 -19.08
CA GLU A 160 12.81 -7.28 -18.12
C GLU A 160 12.20 -6.41 -17.01
N ASP A 161 11.28 -5.55 -17.38
CA ASP A 161 10.60 -4.63 -16.47
C ASP A 161 9.33 -5.25 -15.92
N SER A 162 9.14 -5.11 -14.62
CA SER A 162 7.93 -5.55 -13.94
C SER A 162 6.79 -4.54 -14.16
N PRO A 163 5.52 -4.99 -14.08
CA PRO A 163 4.36 -4.08 -14.12
C PRO A 163 4.39 -2.97 -13.07
N TRP A 164 5.15 -3.12 -11.99
CA TRP A 164 5.31 -2.08 -10.96
C TRP A 164 6.03 -0.83 -11.45
N LEU A 165 6.84 -0.92 -12.51
CA LEU A 165 7.45 0.27 -13.13
C LEU A 165 6.43 1.24 -13.70
N ARG A 166 5.20 0.79 -13.95
CA ARG A 166 4.11 1.67 -14.42
C ARG A 166 3.72 2.76 -13.41
N MET A 167 4.08 2.61 -12.14
CA MET A 167 3.86 3.63 -11.10
C MET A 167 4.76 4.86 -11.27
N PHE A 168 5.82 4.75 -12.07
CA PHE A 168 6.87 5.76 -12.24
C PHE A 168 6.98 6.17 -13.71
#